data_2fbfdae1f7f36996a288043ce8a73917
#
_entry.id   2fbfdae1f7f36996a288043ce8a73917
#
_cell.length_a   1.000
_cell.length_b   1.000
_cell.length_c   1.000
_cell.angle_alpha   90.00
_cell.angle_beta   90.00
_cell.angle_gamma   90.00
#
_symmetry.space_group_name_H-M   'P 1'
#
loop_
_entity.id
_entity.type
_entity.pdbx_description
1 polymer ?
#
loop_
_entity_poly.entity_id
_entity_poly.type
_entity_poly.pdbx_seq_one_letter_code
_entity_poly.pdbx_strand_id
1 'polypeptide(L)'
;MTSIIAFFILICVLVFVHEYGHFWAARRCGVKVIRFSIGFGKVLYKKTDKQGTEFAFSLIPLGGYVQMYNDEPEFNGQAHQSLAQKSIAQRAFIIFAGPLANFLFALMAYWLIFVNGLPTVKPVIAEVSANSIAATAQLPEDLEITEIAGSPVRDWNDATLARLSEVGHKKVSLAGHLIDDANLQHFELDLSHWQIDNTKENPLTSIGIRPKGNKITSVIKKVETDSAAEKAGLKAGDNILAVNRKSFEWQTLVKAIQTGEPVELEIERKTEKMTFVIQPEKKGERYLIGIVPSYELLADKYRTELKYGILEALSKSLEKVYSLSKTICSFIGNLVTGDISVKNMGGAISIAKGAGISAESGWIYYLGFMALISVNLGVMNLFPILPLDGGQLVLLASEAIRGKPLSRRVQLTYQQIGMVLVLSLMAFTFINDVIHF
;
A
#
# COMPACT_ATOMS: atom_id res chain seq x y z
N MET A 1 -20.30 4.51 5.29
CA MET A 1 -20.83 4.36 3.92
C MET A 1 -19.77 4.67 2.86
N THR A 2 -19.02 5.75 2.99
CA THR A 2 -17.94 6.12 2.04
C THR A 2 -16.96 4.99 1.76
N SER A 3 -16.48 4.29 2.79
CA SER A 3 -15.51 3.20 2.64
C SER A 3 -16.04 2.03 1.80
N ILE A 4 -17.32 1.67 1.95
CA ILE A 4 -17.94 0.59 1.20
C ILE A 4 -18.06 0.99 -0.28
N ILE A 5 -18.53 2.20 -0.57
CA ILE A 5 -18.67 2.70 -1.95
C ILE A 5 -17.31 2.81 -2.61
N ALA A 6 -16.32 3.40 -1.93
CA ALA A 6 -14.96 3.51 -2.42
C ALA A 6 -14.34 2.12 -2.70
N PHE A 7 -14.54 1.15 -1.81
CA PHE A 7 -14.08 -0.22 -2.01
C PHE A 7 -14.70 -0.87 -3.25
N PHE A 8 -16.01 -0.75 -3.44
CA PHE A 8 -16.67 -1.32 -4.62
C PHE A 8 -16.20 -0.67 -5.92
N ILE A 9 -16.03 0.65 -5.95
CA ILE A 9 -15.48 1.36 -7.12
C ILE A 9 -14.05 0.87 -7.40
N LEU A 10 -13.20 0.79 -6.37
CA LEU A 10 -11.84 0.28 -6.47
C LEU A 10 -11.81 -1.11 -7.14
N ILE A 11 -12.56 -2.06 -6.57
CA ILE A 11 -12.54 -3.44 -7.07
C ILE A 11 -13.12 -3.52 -8.49
N CYS A 12 -14.24 -2.85 -8.77
CA CYS A 12 -14.83 -2.83 -10.11
C CYS A 12 -13.86 -2.29 -11.16
N VAL A 13 -13.16 -1.18 -10.87
CA VAL A 13 -12.20 -0.58 -11.81
C VAL A 13 -11.01 -1.51 -12.03
N LEU A 14 -10.40 -2.02 -10.96
CA LEU A 14 -9.19 -2.84 -11.07
C LEU A 14 -9.46 -4.20 -11.72
N VAL A 15 -10.59 -4.83 -11.40
CA VAL A 15 -11.02 -6.07 -12.06
C VAL A 15 -11.33 -5.80 -13.53
N PHE A 16 -12.06 -4.73 -13.84
CA PHE A 16 -12.33 -4.36 -15.24
C PHE A 16 -11.04 -4.19 -16.04
N VAL A 17 -10.06 -3.47 -15.51
CA VAL A 17 -8.76 -3.24 -16.17
C VAL A 17 -8.04 -4.55 -16.42
N HIS A 18 -8.00 -5.43 -15.42
CA HIS A 18 -7.37 -6.75 -15.51
C HIS A 18 -8.02 -7.61 -16.59
N GLU A 19 -9.34 -7.81 -16.51
CA GLU A 19 -10.09 -8.62 -17.46
C GLU A 19 -10.04 -8.01 -18.87
N TYR A 20 -10.04 -6.68 -18.99
CA TYR A 20 -9.91 -6.00 -20.26
C TYR A 20 -8.56 -6.28 -20.95
N GLY A 21 -7.49 -6.44 -20.17
CA GLY A 21 -6.19 -6.89 -20.69
C GLY A 21 -6.30 -8.23 -21.41
N HIS A 22 -6.87 -9.24 -20.75
CA HIS A 22 -7.12 -10.56 -21.35
C HIS A 22 -8.03 -10.49 -22.58
N PHE A 23 -9.12 -9.76 -22.45
CA PHE A 23 -10.09 -9.57 -23.52
C PHE A 23 -9.47 -8.94 -24.78
N TRP A 24 -8.73 -7.86 -24.60
CA TRP A 24 -8.07 -7.16 -25.70
C TRP A 24 -7.05 -8.06 -26.41
N ALA A 25 -6.21 -8.75 -25.63
CA ALA A 25 -5.19 -9.65 -26.18
C ALA A 25 -5.81 -10.86 -26.88
N ALA A 26 -6.87 -11.46 -26.32
CA ALA A 26 -7.59 -12.56 -26.93
C ALA A 26 -8.14 -12.18 -28.30
N ARG A 27 -8.79 -11.04 -28.41
CA ARG A 27 -9.30 -10.53 -29.69
C ARG A 27 -8.18 -10.24 -30.69
N ARG A 28 -7.05 -9.67 -30.25
CA ARG A 28 -5.89 -9.43 -31.12
C ARG A 28 -5.26 -10.71 -31.63
N CYS A 29 -5.30 -11.79 -30.86
CA CYS A 29 -4.85 -13.11 -31.27
C CYS A 29 -5.91 -13.90 -32.04
N GLY A 30 -7.08 -13.33 -32.33
CA GLY A 30 -8.17 -13.99 -33.04
C GLY A 30 -8.81 -15.13 -32.23
N VAL A 31 -8.84 -15.01 -30.89
CA VAL A 31 -9.60 -15.89 -30.01
C VAL A 31 -11.00 -15.31 -29.86
N LYS A 32 -12.02 -16.15 -30.00
CA LYS A 32 -13.40 -15.75 -29.76
C LYS A 32 -13.65 -15.60 -28.28
N VAL A 33 -14.05 -14.41 -27.85
CA VAL A 33 -14.51 -14.17 -26.48
C VAL A 33 -16.03 -14.35 -26.44
N ILE A 34 -16.48 -15.28 -25.63
CA ILE A 34 -17.90 -15.61 -25.47
C ILE A 34 -18.56 -14.62 -24.51
N ARG A 35 -17.94 -14.41 -23.34
CA ARG A 35 -18.44 -13.51 -22.32
C ARG A 35 -17.31 -12.74 -21.64
N PHE A 36 -17.59 -11.47 -21.39
CA PHE A 36 -16.82 -10.60 -20.51
C PHE A 36 -17.72 -10.20 -19.34
N SER A 37 -17.41 -10.62 -18.12
CA SER A 37 -18.25 -10.35 -16.95
C SER A 37 -17.48 -9.59 -15.88
N ILE A 38 -18.10 -8.53 -15.38
CA ILE A 38 -17.72 -7.90 -14.10
C ILE A 38 -18.65 -8.47 -13.03
N GLY A 39 -18.06 -9.14 -12.04
CA GLY A 39 -18.78 -9.83 -10.98
C GLY A 39 -19.12 -11.28 -11.30
N PHE A 40 -19.62 -11.96 -10.25
CA PHE A 40 -20.03 -13.34 -10.29
C PHE A 40 -21.53 -13.51 -9.93
N GLY A 41 -22.07 -14.68 -10.21
CA GLY A 41 -23.43 -15.05 -9.83
C GLY A 41 -24.49 -14.59 -10.84
N LYS A 42 -25.66 -14.15 -10.35
CA LYS A 42 -26.79 -13.77 -11.21
C LYS A 42 -26.45 -12.55 -12.04
N VAL A 43 -26.63 -12.65 -13.36
CA VAL A 43 -26.45 -11.51 -14.28
C VAL A 43 -27.58 -10.51 -14.08
N LEU A 44 -27.24 -9.28 -13.77
CA LEU A 44 -28.16 -8.17 -13.58
C LEU A 44 -28.42 -7.41 -14.90
N TYR A 45 -27.35 -7.24 -15.68
CA TYR A 45 -27.42 -6.57 -16.99
C TYR A 45 -26.49 -7.29 -17.98
N LYS A 46 -26.92 -7.42 -19.21
CA LYS A 46 -26.11 -7.96 -20.31
C LYS A 46 -26.38 -7.29 -21.62
N LYS A 47 -25.34 -7.19 -22.45
CA LYS A 47 -25.41 -6.67 -23.80
C LYS A 47 -24.40 -7.42 -24.68
N THR A 48 -24.84 -7.86 -25.86
CA THR A 48 -23.98 -8.54 -26.82
C THR A 48 -23.47 -7.53 -27.86
N ASP A 49 -22.19 -7.57 -28.15
CA ASP A 49 -21.58 -6.73 -29.17
C ASP A 49 -21.72 -7.33 -30.59
N LYS A 50 -21.23 -6.59 -31.60
CA LYS A 50 -21.29 -7.00 -33.01
C LYS A 50 -20.45 -8.26 -33.33
N GLN A 51 -19.51 -8.63 -32.45
CA GLN A 51 -18.65 -9.80 -32.59
C GLN A 51 -19.16 -11.02 -31.82
N GLY A 52 -20.32 -10.88 -31.18
CA GLY A 52 -20.99 -11.94 -30.43
C GLY A 52 -20.48 -12.13 -29.02
N THR A 53 -19.69 -11.20 -28.46
CA THR A 53 -19.31 -11.23 -27.02
C THR A 53 -20.42 -10.67 -26.17
N GLU A 54 -20.86 -11.42 -25.16
CA GLU A 54 -21.79 -10.97 -24.14
C GLU A 54 -21.03 -10.22 -23.05
N PHE A 55 -21.25 -8.91 -22.92
CA PHE A 55 -20.80 -8.09 -21.79
C PHE A 55 -21.84 -8.20 -20.68
N ALA A 56 -21.44 -8.68 -19.50
CA ALA A 56 -22.33 -8.91 -18.38
C ALA A 56 -21.85 -8.15 -17.12
N PHE A 57 -22.84 -7.68 -16.36
CA PHE A 57 -22.63 -7.15 -15.00
C PHE A 57 -23.42 -8.04 -14.04
N SER A 58 -22.71 -8.64 -13.06
CA SER A 58 -23.28 -9.64 -12.17
C SER A 58 -23.42 -9.13 -10.74
N LEU A 59 -24.24 -9.84 -9.94
CA LEU A 59 -24.69 -9.40 -8.60
C LEU A 59 -23.55 -9.22 -7.58
N ILE A 60 -22.50 -10.04 -7.66
CA ILE A 60 -21.39 -10.03 -6.68
C ILE A 60 -20.17 -9.41 -7.36
N PRO A 61 -19.88 -8.11 -7.18
CA PRO A 61 -18.82 -7.39 -7.89
C PRO A 61 -17.44 -7.58 -7.25
N LEU A 62 -17.12 -8.77 -6.75
CA LEU A 62 -15.86 -9.13 -6.10
C LEU A 62 -14.90 -9.86 -7.05
N GLY A 63 -14.95 -9.55 -8.35
CA GLY A 63 -14.13 -10.18 -9.36
C GLY A 63 -14.72 -10.05 -10.74
N GLY A 64 -14.16 -10.76 -11.71
CA GLY A 64 -14.62 -10.83 -13.07
C GLY A 64 -14.09 -12.05 -13.78
N TYR A 65 -14.45 -12.22 -15.03
CA TYR A 65 -13.86 -13.23 -15.88
C TYR A 65 -14.08 -12.94 -17.36
N VAL A 66 -13.13 -13.40 -18.17
CA VAL A 66 -13.24 -13.45 -19.62
C VAL A 66 -13.37 -14.91 -20.05
N GLN A 67 -14.55 -15.29 -20.51
CA GLN A 67 -14.77 -16.61 -21.07
C GLN A 67 -14.34 -16.64 -22.53
N MET A 68 -13.23 -17.33 -22.78
CA MET A 68 -12.69 -17.54 -24.12
C MET A 68 -13.15 -18.89 -24.64
N TYR A 69 -13.38 -18.98 -25.95
CA TYR A 69 -13.67 -20.25 -26.60
C TYR A 69 -12.47 -21.20 -26.53
N ASN A 70 -12.69 -22.42 -26.09
CA ASN A 70 -11.66 -23.42 -25.83
C ASN A 70 -12.07 -24.84 -26.29
N ASP A 71 -12.57 -24.96 -27.52
CA ASP A 71 -13.03 -26.22 -28.14
C ASP A 71 -14.18 -26.92 -27.40
N GLU A 72 -15.01 -26.16 -26.68
CA GLU A 72 -16.19 -26.68 -26.00
C GLU A 72 -17.27 -27.03 -27.01
N PRO A 73 -17.88 -28.26 -26.94
CA PRO A 73 -18.86 -28.73 -27.95
C PRO A 73 -20.12 -27.85 -28.05
N GLU A 74 -20.43 -27.13 -26.99
CA GLU A 74 -21.64 -26.29 -26.86
C GLU A 74 -21.57 -25.00 -27.69
N PHE A 75 -20.38 -24.62 -28.14
CA PHE A 75 -20.16 -23.37 -28.89
C PHE A 75 -19.72 -23.69 -30.32
N ASN A 76 -20.58 -23.41 -31.30
CA ASN A 76 -20.28 -23.54 -32.74
C ASN A 76 -19.20 -22.53 -33.20
N GLY A 77 -18.00 -22.57 -32.59
CA GLY A 77 -16.85 -21.80 -33.01
C GLY A 77 -16.02 -22.55 -34.03
N GLN A 78 -15.36 -21.80 -34.93
CA GLN A 78 -14.37 -22.39 -35.82
C GLN A 78 -13.11 -22.72 -34.99
N ALA A 79 -12.50 -23.89 -35.21
CA ALA A 79 -11.34 -24.36 -34.47
C ALA A 79 -10.20 -23.30 -34.35
N HIS A 80 -9.97 -22.52 -35.41
CA HIS A 80 -8.96 -21.48 -35.42
C HIS A 80 -9.23 -20.30 -34.43
N GLN A 81 -10.45 -20.19 -33.88
CA GLN A 81 -10.84 -19.21 -32.89
C GLN A 81 -10.70 -19.71 -31.44
N SER A 82 -10.32 -20.98 -31.28
CA SER A 82 -10.09 -21.57 -29.96
C SER A 82 -8.77 -21.12 -29.36
N LEU A 83 -8.76 -20.87 -28.03
CA LEU A 83 -7.55 -20.59 -27.26
C LEU A 83 -6.58 -21.77 -27.31
N ALA A 84 -7.08 -23.03 -27.26
CA ALA A 84 -6.26 -24.23 -27.28
C ALA A 84 -5.46 -24.39 -28.60
N GLN A 85 -5.99 -23.87 -29.70
CA GLN A 85 -5.36 -23.94 -31.04
C GLN A 85 -4.33 -22.82 -31.28
N LYS A 86 -4.18 -21.88 -30.35
CA LYS A 86 -3.19 -20.81 -30.50
C LYS A 86 -1.79 -21.28 -30.10
N SER A 87 -0.78 -20.64 -30.71
CA SER A 87 0.60 -20.90 -30.33
C SER A 87 0.84 -20.62 -28.83
N ILE A 88 1.85 -21.27 -28.24
CA ILE A 88 2.23 -21.06 -26.84
C ILE A 88 2.49 -19.58 -26.57
N ALA A 89 3.15 -18.87 -27.49
CA ALA A 89 3.44 -17.44 -27.37
C ALA A 89 2.15 -16.59 -27.34
N GLN A 90 1.16 -16.90 -28.19
CA GLN A 90 -0.13 -16.20 -28.18
C GLN A 90 -0.92 -16.47 -26.89
N ARG A 91 -0.93 -17.73 -26.43
CA ARG A 91 -1.57 -18.08 -25.14
C ARG A 91 -0.89 -17.37 -23.98
N ALA A 92 0.43 -17.35 -23.94
CA ALA A 92 1.20 -16.66 -22.91
C ALA A 92 0.94 -15.14 -22.95
N PHE A 93 0.89 -14.52 -24.13
CA PHE A 93 0.56 -13.11 -24.28
C PHE A 93 -0.85 -12.79 -23.76
N ILE A 94 -1.84 -13.61 -24.07
CA ILE A 94 -3.22 -13.43 -23.60
C ILE A 94 -3.28 -13.49 -22.07
N ILE A 95 -2.61 -14.47 -21.46
CA ILE A 95 -2.61 -14.63 -20.00
C ILE A 95 -1.81 -13.50 -19.32
N PHE A 96 -0.66 -13.11 -19.88
CA PHE A 96 0.15 -12.02 -19.32
C PHE A 96 -0.52 -10.64 -19.43
N ALA A 97 -1.42 -10.47 -20.41
CA ALA A 97 -2.05 -9.18 -20.70
C ALA A 97 -2.94 -8.63 -19.56
N GLY A 98 -3.52 -9.50 -18.73
CA GLY A 98 -4.26 -9.08 -17.52
C GLY A 98 -3.36 -8.38 -16.51
N PRO A 99 -2.34 -9.04 -15.96
CA PRO A 99 -1.36 -8.41 -15.08
C PRO A 99 -0.71 -7.18 -15.70
N LEU A 100 -0.35 -7.22 -16.98
CA LEU A 100 0.23 -6.08 -17.70
C LEU A 100 -0.72 -4.88 -17.71
N ALA A 101 -2.02 -5.08 -17.93
CA ALA A 101 -3.00 -4.00 -17.88
C ALA A 101 -3.05 -3.33 -16.51
N ASN A 102 -2.91 -4.09 -15.41
CA ASN A 102 -2.81 -3.54 -14.07
C ASN A 102 -1.56 -2.68 -13.87
N PHE A 103 -0.40 -3.10 -14.36
CA PHE A 103 0.82 -2.28 -14.32
C PHE A 103 0.68 -1.01 -15.17
N LEU A 104 0.07 -1.10 -16.35
CA LEU A 104 -0.18 0.06 -17.21
C LEU A 104 -1.15 1.05 -16.58
N PHE A 105 -2.20 0.56 -15.92
CA PHE A 105 -3.11 1.40 -15.15
C PHE A 105 -2.39 2.12 -14.01
N ALA A 106 -1.59 1.42 -13.23
CA ALA A 106 -0.82 1.99 -12.14
C ALA A 106 0.18 3.05 -12.65
N LEU A 107 0.86 2.76 -13.77
CA LEU A 107 1.76 3.70 -14.42
C LEU A 107 1.04 4.99 -14.85
N MET A 108 -0.12 4.87 -15.51
CA MET A 108 -0.94 6.01 -15.90
C MET A 108 -1.46 6.80 -14.68
N ALA A 109 -1.90 6.11 -13.65
CA ALA A 109 -2.40 6.74 -12.44
C ALA A 109 -1.30 7.54 -11.73
N TYR A 110 -0.11 6.96 -11.51
CA TYR A 110 1.01 7.71 -10.93
C TYR A 110 1.49 8.83 -11.84
N TRP A 111 1.50 8.65 -13.15
CA TRP A 111 1.82 9.72 -14.09
C TRP A 111 0.86 10.90 -13.97
N LEU A 112 -0.44 10.65 -13.91
CA LEU A 112 -1.45 11.69 -13.67
C LEU A 112 -1.24 12.40 -12.32
N ILE A 113 -0.97 11.63 -11.26
CA ILE A 113 -0.68 12.19 -9.93
C ILE A 113 0.53 13.12 -9.99
N PHE A 114 1.63 12.68 -10.58
CA PHE A 114 2.88 13.45 -10.63
C PHE A 114 2.81 14.67 -11.55
N VAL A 115 2.01 14.63 -12.61
CA VAL A 115 1.74 15.79 -13.48
C VAL A 115 0.85 16.81 -12.78
N ASN A 116 -0.16 16.36 -12.03
CA ASN A 116 -1.06 17.27 -11.30
C ASN A 116 -0.43 17.84 -10.03
N GLY A 117 0.47 17.12 -9.41
CA GLY A 117 1.12 17.45 -8.14
C GLY A 117 0.57 16.62 -6.98
N LEU A 118 1.47 15.92 -6.29
CA LEU A 118 1.15 15.16 -5.07
C LEU A 118 1.47 16.05 -3.86
N PRO A 119 0.46 16.43 -3.06
CA PRO A 119 0.71 17.15 -1.81
C PRO A 119 1.61 16.34 -0.88
N THR A 120 2.70 16.92 -0.44
CA THR A 120 3.68 16.29 0.45
C THR A 120 4.26 17.30 1.44
N VAL A 121 5.18 16.85 2.27
CA VAL A 121 5.88 17.67 3.28
C VAL A 121 7.32 17.83 2.83
N LYS A 122 7.81 19.05 2.89
CA LYS A 122 9.23 19.36 2.66
C LYS A 122 10.11 18.57 3.63
N PRO A 123 11.30 18.16 3.22
CA PRO A 123 12.23 17.40 4.07
C PRO A 123 12.95 18.33 5.07
N VAL A 124 12.18 18.91 5.99
CA VAL A 124 12.66 19.84 7.00
C VAL A 124 12.91 19.13 8.33
N ILE A 125 14.08 19.32 8.90
CA ILE A 125 14.48 18.75 10.20
C ILE A 125 13.66 19.40 11.32
N ALA A 126 12.94 18.62 12.13
CA ALA A 126 12.25 19.13 13.32
C ALA A 126 13.14 19.18 14.55
N GLU A 127 13.99 18.15 14.69
CA GLU A 127 14.83 17.98 15.88
C GLU A 127 16.04 17.12 15.49
N VAL A 128 17.17 17.42 16.09
CA VAL A 128 18.40 16.61 16.00
C VAL A 128 18.66 15.97 17.37
N SER A 129 18.71 14.64 17.38
CA SER A 129 18.94 13.89 18.61
C SER A 129 20.36 14.13 19.16
N ALA A 130 20.50 14.39 20.45
CA ALA A 130 21.79 14.57 21.09
C ALA A 130 22.69 13.33 20.89
N ASN A 131 24.00 13.54 20.77
CA ASN A 131 25.00 12.48 20.57
C ASN A 131 24.79 11.60 19.31
N SER A 132 24.10 12.14 18.31
CA SER A 132 23.86 11.47 17.03
C SER A 132 24.86 11.89 15.95
N ILE A 133 24.86 11.19 14.82
CA ILE A 133 25.63 11.55 13.63
C ILE A 133 25.22 12.95 13.13
N ALA A 134 23.92 13.23 13.11
CA ALA A 134 23.40 14.53 12.73
C ALA A 134 23.86 15.65 13.68
N ALA A 135 23.93 15.39 14.99
CA ALA A 135 24.43 16.35 15.97
C ALA A 135 25.95 16.59 15.81
N THR A 136 26.74 15.53 15.51
CA THR A 136 28.19 15.65 15.25
C THR A 136 28.45 16.47 13.99
N ALA A 137 27.60 16.34 12.97
CA ALA A 137 27.64 17.13 11.74
C ALA A 137 27.08 18.55 11.92
N GLN A 138 26.60 18.91 13.13
CA GLN A 138 26.03 20.21 13.45
C GLN A 138 24.83 20.62 12.57
N LEU A 139 23.99 19.64 12.20
CA LEU A 139 22.78 19.95 11.43
C LEU A 139 21.84 20.82 12.27
N PRO A 140 21.39 21.96 11.75
CA PRO A 140 20.45 22.81 12.48
C PRO A 140 19.01 22.29 12.37
N GLU A 141 18.17 22.63 13.34
CA GLU A 141 16.73 22.53 13.23
C GLU A 141 16.21 23.50 12.15
N ASP A 142 15.04 23.21 11.60
CA ASP A 142 14.44 23.94 10.47
C ASP A 142 15.28 23.94 9.17
N LEU A 143 16.28 23.07 9.03
CA LEU A 143 17.00 22.85 7.79
C LEU A 143 16.09 22.05 6.81
N GLU A 144 15.80 22.65 5.65
CA GLU A 144 15.22 21.95 4.48
C GLU A 144 16.37 21.29 3.71
N ILE A 145 16.37 19.95 3.67
CA ILE A 145 17.37 19.17 2.94
C ILE A 145 17.02 19.20 1.46
N THR A 146 17.94 19.70 0.62
CA THR A 146 17.75 19.79 -0.84
C THR A 146 18.55 18.77 -1.62
N GLU A 147 19.63 18.23 -1.01
CA GLU A 147 20.51 17.26 -1.66
C GLU A 147 21.17 16.33 -0.65
N ILE A 148 21.31 15.05 -1.02
CA ILE A 148 22.09 14.04 -0.30
C ILE A 148 22.97 13.30 -1.31
N ALA A 149 24.29 13.31 -1.11
CA ALA A 149 25.28 12.65 -1.97
C ALA A 149 25.11 13.01 -3.46
N GLY A 150 24.87 14.28 -3.78
CA GLY A 150 24.64 14.76 -5.15
C GLY A 150 23.24 14.44 -5.72
N SER A 151 22.40 13.72 -4.98
CA SER A 151 21.04 13.39 -5.39
C SER A 151 20.05 14.43 -4.85
N PRO A 152 19.18 15.03 -5.71
CA PRO A 152 18.19 15.99 -5.26
C PRO A 152 17.14 15.34 -4.37
N VAL A 153 16.76 16.04 -3.30
CA VAL A 153 15.78 15.61 -2.31
C VAL A 153 14.62 16.62 -2.30
N ARG A 154 13.40 16.13 -2.53
CA ARG A 154 12.17 16.94 -2.60
C ARG A 154 11.20 16.67 -1.46
N ASP A 155 11.27 15.46 -0.90
CA ASP A 155 10.49 15.04 0.26
C ASP A 155 11.27 14.03 1.12
N TRP A 156 10.65 13.59 2.23
CA TRP A 156 11.27 12.61 3.12
C TRP A 156 11.45 11.22 2.52
N ASN A 157 10.71 10.91 1.46
CA ASN A 157 10.83 9.65 0.74
C ASN A 157 12.13 9.65 -0.10
N ASP A 158 12.38 10.75 -0.82
CA ASP A 158 13.63 10.96 -1.54
C ASP A 158 14.84 10.95 -0.58
N ALA A 159 14.72 11.65 0.56
CA ALA A 159 15.76 11.67 1.59
C ALA A 159 16.08 10.27 2.13
N THR A 160 15.06 9.44 2.36
CA THR A 160 15.23 8.06 2.84
C THR A 160 15.88 7.18 1.77
N LEU A 161 15.45 7.30 0.52
CA LEU A 161 15.99 6.52 -0.60
C LEU A 161 17.44 6.90 -0.90
N ALA A 162 17.74 8.20 -0.99
CA ALA A 162 19.10 8.70 -1.18
C ALA A 162 20.02 8.21 -0.05
N ARG A 163 19.52 8.19 1.18
CA ARG A 163 20.25 7.72 2.35
C ARG A 163 20.53 6.23 2.31
N LEU A 164 19.58 5.41 1.85
CA LEU A 164 19.75 3.96 1.72
C LEU A 164 20.74 3.60 0.62
N SER A 165 20.87 4.42 -0.44
CA SER A 165 21.84 4.19 -1.50
C SER A 165 23.29 4.37 -1.02
N GLU A 166 23.48 5.13 0.07
CA GLU A 166 24.80 5.44 0.64
C GLU A 166 25.22 4.47 1.76
N VAL A 167 24.49 3.37 1.96
CA VAL A 167 24.88 2.32 2.92
C VAL A 167 26.24 1.73 2.53
N GLY A 168 27.18 1.79 3.46
CA GLY A 168 28.56 1.33 3.23
C GLY A 168 29.57 2.44 2.90
N HIS A 169 29.12 3.65 2.61
CA HIS A 169 30.01 4.80 2.48
C HIS A 169 30.35 5.37 3.86
N LYS A 170 31.62 5.79 4.04
CA LYS A 170 32.08 6.34 5.32
C LYS A 170 31.63 7.78 5.54
N LYS A 171 31.51 8.56 4.49
CA LYS A 171 31.14 9.97 4.52
C LYS A 171 30.10 10.28 3.45
N VAL A 172 29.12 11.08 3.80
CA VAL A 172 28.01 11.47 2.92
C VAL A 172 27.82 12.99 3.02
N SER A 173 27.84 13.67 1.87
CA SER A 173 27.52 15.09 1.79
C SER A 173 26.01 15.30 1.88
N LEU A 174 25.61 16.37 2.58
CA LEU A 174 24.25 16.84 2.67
C LEU A 174 24.25 18.34 2.41
N ALA A 175 23.33 18.83 1.56
CA ALA A 175 23.12 20.24 1.36
C ALA A 175 21.67 20.63 1.66
N GLY A 176 21.48 21.83 2.16
CA GLY A 176 20.18 22.36 2.49
C GLY A 176 20.24 23.84 2.87
N HIS A 177 19.09 24.42 3.11
CA HIS A 177 18.96 25.79 3.59
C HIS A 177 17.95 25.87 4.74
N LEU A 178 18.06 26.86 5.60
CA LEU A 178 17.02 27.09 6.60
C LEU A 178 15.72 27.51 5.92
N ILE A 179 14.57 27.08 6.49
CA ILE A 179 13.26 27.31 5.86
C ILE A 179 12.94 28.79 5.62
N ASP A 180 13.53 29.67 6.43
CA ASP A 180 13.34 31.12 6.35
C ASP A 180 14.59 31.85 5.81
N ASP A 181 15.64 31.11 5.33
CA ASP A 181 16.87 31.65 4.75
C ASP A 181 17.26 30.82 3.51
N ALA A 182 17.45 31.48 2.38
CA ALA A 182 17.78 30.83 1.10
C ALA A 182 19.28 30.47 0.95
N ASN A 183 20.14 30.77 1.94
CA ASN A 183 21.55 30.46 1.86
C ASN A 183 21.80 28.95 1.96
N LEU A 184 22.35 28.38 0.88
CA LEU A 184 22.69 26.96 0.82
C LEU A 184 23.88 26.67 1.75
N GLN A 185 23.71 25.71 2.63
CA GLN A 185 24.71 25.22 3.57
C GLN A 185 25.08 23.78 3.22
N HIS A 186 26.34 23.41 3.42
CA HIS A 186 26.85 22.08 3.15
C HIS A 186 27.34 21.44 4.45
N PHE A 187 27.00 20.16 4.63
CA PHE A 187 27.34 19.37 5.79
C PHE A 187 27.93 18.04 5.35
N GLU A 188 28.77 17.43 6.19
CA GLU A 188 29.33 16.11 5.97
C GLU A 188 28.91 15.19 7.13
N LEU A 189 28.21 14.10 6.81
CA LEU A 189 27.80 13.07 7.77
C LEU A 189 28.86 11.98 7.81
N ASP A 190 29.47 11.73 8.98
CA ASP A 190 30.38 10.61 9.20
C ASP A 190 29.60 9.35 9.58
N LEU A 191 29.60 8.36 8.68
CA LEU A 191 28.88 7.11 8.80
C LEU A 191 29.79 5.92 9.15
N SER A 192 31.06 6.17 9.47
CA SER A 192 32.08 5.14 9.70
C SER A 192 31.68 4.11 10.77
N HIS A 193 30.89 4.52 11.73
CA HIS A 193 30.40 3.69 12.83
C HIS A 193 28.88 3.42 12.77
N TRP A 194 28.22 3.79 11.66
CA TRP A 194 26.80 3.63 11.53
C TRP A 194 26.41 2.20 11.11
N GLN A 195 25.57 1.59 11.91
CA GLN A 195 24.97 0.29 11.64
C GLN A 195 23.44 0.43 11.63
N ILE A 196 22.80 -0.02 10.58
CA ILE A 196 21.33 -0.10 10.53
C ILE A 196 20.88 -1.46 11.05
N ASP A 197 20.03 -1.46 12.07
CA ASP A 197 19.14 -2.57 12.32
C ASP A 197 17.88 -2.35 11.47
N ASN A 198 17.91 -2.88 10.23
CA ASN A 198 16.87 -2.73 9.23
C ASN A 198 15.48 -3.21 9.67
N THR A 199 15.39 -3.88 10.82
CA THR A 199 14.14 -4.47 11.32
C THR A 199 13.40 -3.58 12.30
N LYS A 200 14.02 -2.55 12.86
CA LYS A 200 13.46 -1.80 14.01
C LYS A 200 13.44 -0.28 13.87
N GLU A 201 14.29 0.34 13.05
CA GLU A 201 14.44 1.78 13.03
C GLU A 201 14.35 2.39 11.62
N ASN A 202 13.72 3.57 11.54
CA ASN A 202 13.74 4.37 10.32
C ASN A 202 15.19 4.88 10.08
N PRO A 203 15.76 4.76 8.87
CA PRO A 203 17.13 5.18 8.55
C PRO A 203 17.46 6.63 8.91
N LEU A 204 16.49 7.54 8.91
CA LEU A 204 16.67 8.95 9.28
C LEU A 204 16.78 9.11 10.79
N THR A 205 15.93 8.42 11.55
CA THR A 205 15.99 8.49 13.02
C THR A 205 17.22 7.80 13.58
N SER A 206 17.76 6.78 12.90
CA SER A 206 19.01 6.10 13.31
C SER A 206 20.26 6.99 13.21
N ILE A 207 20.24 8.02 12.37
CA ILE A 207 21.31 9.04 12.32
C ILE A 207 20.98 10.28 13.16
N GLY A 208 19.84 10.28 13.84
CA GLY A 208 19.40 11.35 14.74
C GLY A 208 18.58 12.46 14.10
N ILE A 209 18.08 12.29 12.88
CA ILE A 209 17.20 13.25 12.23
C ILE A 209 15.76 12.89 12.50
N ARG A 210 15.00 13.82 13.09
CA ARG A 210 13.54 13.73 13.21
C ARG A 210 12.88 14.62 12.17
N PRO A 211 12.06 14.02 11.28
CA PRO A 211 11.29 14.76 10.29
C PRO A 211 10.28 15.71 10.91
N LYS A 212 10.14 16.91 10.34
CA LYS A 212 9.04 17.81 10.66
C LYS A 212 7.75 17.23 10.10
N GLY A 213 6.73 17.15 10.93
CA GLY A 213 5.43 16.56 10.60
C GLY A 213 4.31 17.17 11.43
N ASN A 214 3.09 16.73 11.19
CA ASN A 214 1.95 17.13 12.03
C ASN A 214 2.24 16.81 13.49
N LYS A 215 2.02 17.79 14.36
CA LYS A 215 2.24 17.64 15.80
C LYS A 215 0.98 17.02 16.43
N ILE A 216 1.16 15.91 17.13
CA ILE A 216 0.08 15.35 17.94
C ILE A 216 -0.16 16.29 19.11
N THR A 217 -1.40 16.74 19.27
CA THR A 217 -1.79 17.61 20.39
C THR A 217 -2.27 16.78 21.58
N SER A 218 -2.38 17.45 22.73
CA SER A 218 -2.96 16.89 23.95
C SER A 218 -4.48 16.69 23.88
N VAL A 219 -5.15 17.19 22.82
CA VAL A 219 -6.60 17.15 22.68
C VAL A 219 -7.06 15.83 22.08
N ILE A 220 -8.05 15.21 22.69
CA ILE A 220 -8.71 14.01 22.18
C ILE A 220 -9.67 14.40 21.04
N LYS A 221 -9.40 13.94 19.81
CA LYS A 221 -10.29 14.17 18.65
C LYS A 221 -11.53 13.27 18.71
N LYS A 222 -11.35 12.01 19.11
CA LYS A 222 -12.41 11.01 19.15
C LYS A 222 -12.12 9.97 20.22
N VAL A 223 -13.16 9.50 20.88
CA VAL A 223 -13.13 8.31 21.73
C VAL A 223 -13.88 7.19 20.99
N GLU A 224 -13.28 6.01 20.95
CA GLU A 224 -13.89 4.85 20.29
C GLU A 224 -15.00 4.26 21.16
N THR A 225 -16.07 3.83 20.52
CA THR A 225 -17.22 3.20 21.19
C THR A 225 -16.80 1.88 21.84
N ASP A 226 -17.35 1.56 23.01
CA ASP A 226 -17.05 0.38 23.84
C ASP A 226 -15.58 0.27 24.28
N SER A 227 -14.80 1.34 24.17
CA SER A 227 -13.38 1.36 24.59
C SER A 227 -13.20 1.62 26.08
N ALA A 228 -12.00 1.31 26.59
CA ALA A 228 -11.61 1.62 27.96
C ALA A 228 -11.73 3.11 28.30
N ALA A 229 -11.41 3.99 27.35
CA ALA A 229 -11.52 5.42 27.49
C ALA A 229 -12.99 5.90 27.63
N GLU A 230 -13.90 5.34 26.82
CA GLU A 230 -15.33 5.64 26.91
C GLU A 230 -15.91 5.17 28.25
N LYS A 231 -15.59 3.91 28.65
CA LYS A 231 -16.02 3.34 29.93
C LYS A 231 -15.52 4.15 31.14
N ALA A 232 -14.32 4.74 31.03
CA ALA A 232 -13.77 5.63 32.04
C ALA A 232 -14.42 7.03 32.02
N GLY A 233 -15.16 7.41 30.96
CA GLY A 233 -15.85 8.67 30.84
C GLY A 233 -15.10 9.77 30.10
N LEU A 234 -14.02 9.45 29.37
CA LEU A 234 -13.35 10.38 28.47
C LEU A 234 -14.25 10.77 27.29
N LYS A 235 -14.09 11.97 26.77
CA LYS A 235 -14.88 12.51 25.66
C LYS A 235 -13.99 13.20 24.64
N ALA A 236 -14.51 13.31 23.41
CA ALA A 236 -13.90 14.15 22.40
C ALA A 236 -13.86 15.62 22.90
N GLY A 237 -12.74 16.30 22.69
CA GLY A 237 -12.47 17.66 23.16
C GLY A 237 -11.76 17.72 24.50
N ASP A 238 -11.57 16.62 25.24
CA ASP A 238 -10.76 16.61 26.46
C ASP A 238 -9.30 16.92 26.12
N ASN A 239 -8.69 17.79 26.92
CA ASN A 239 -7.28 18.16 26.81
C ASN A 239 -6.47 17.45 27.89
N ILE A 240 -5.58 16.55 27.53
CA ILE A 240 -4.76 15.78 28.46
C ILE A 240 -3.63 16.67 29.00
N LEU A 241 -3.58 16.90 30.29
CA LEU A 241 -2.58 17.73 30.98
C LEU A 241 -1.41 16.89 31.50
N ALA A 242 -1.72 15.70 32.05
CA ALA A 242 -0.70 14.85 32.65
C ALA A 242 -1.05 13.36 32.49
N VAL A 243 -0.02 12.53 32.47
CA VAL A 243 -0.06 11.06 32.43
C VAL A 243 0.74 10.54 33.64
N ASN A 244 0.11 9.81 34.55
CA ASN A 244 0.74 9.30 35.76
C ASN A 244 1.50 10.42 36.51
N ARG A 245 0.86 11.59 36.65
CA ARG A 245 1.40 12.81 37.32
C ARG A 245 2.62 13.46 36.63
N LYS A 246 2.96 13.04 35.42
CA LYS A 246 3.99 13.67 34.56
C LYS A 246 3.32 14.51 33.49
N SER A 247 3.93 15.63 33.12
CA SER A 247 3.45 16.46 32.02
C SER A 247 3.16 15.61 30.78
N PHE A 248 2.09 15.95 30.06
CA PHE A 248 1.67 15.19 28.90
C PHE A 248 2.73 15.20 27.79
N GLU A 249 3.11 14.00 27.39
CA GLU A 249 3.79 13.70 26.15
C GLU A 249 3.13 12.47 25.54
N TRP A 250 2.85 12.51 24.24
CA TRP A 250 2.20 11.38 23.57
C TRP A 250 2.95 10.05 23.72
N GLN A 251 4.29 10.10 23.61
CA GLN A 251 5.13 8.91 23.77
C GLN A 251 5.06 8.35 25.20
N THR A 252 4.99 9.22 26.21
CA THR A 252 4.83 8.82 27.62
C THR A 252 3.50 8.14 27.83
N LEU A 253 2.41 8.66 27.23
CA LEU A 253 1.10 8.03 27.27
C LEU A 253 1.11 6.65 26.60
N VAL A 254 1.66 6.54 25.38
CA VAL A 254 1.75 5.27 24.66
C VAL A 254 2.55 4.24 25.46
N LYS A 255 3.70 4.62 26.02
CA LYS A 255 4.49 3.73 26.88
C LYS A 255 3.71 3.25 28.09
N ALA A 256 3.02 4.16 28.78
CA ALA A 256 2.18 3.81 29.94
C ALA A 256 1.07 2.84 29.57
N ILE A 257 0.38 3.04 28.44
CA ILE A 257 -0.67 2.13 27.96
C ILE A 257 -0.10 0.74 27.68
N GLN A 258 1.10 0.65 27.06
CA GLN A 258 1.70 -0.65 26.69
C GLN A 258 2.15 -1.50 27.89
N THR A 259 2.25 -0.95 29.10
CA THR A 259 2.49 -1.76 30.31
C THR A 259 1.29 -2.64 30.66
N GLY A 260 0.09 -2.27 30.22
CA GLY A 260 -1.16 -2.93 30.59
C GLY A 260 -1.64 -2.61 32.01
N GLU A 261 -0.94 -1.75 32.74
CA GLU A 261 -1.33 -1.27 34.07
C GLU A 261 -2.32 -0.10 33.95
N PRO A 262 -3.12 0.19 35.02
CA PRO A 262 -4.00 1.37 35.03
C PRO A 262 -3.22 2.66 34.80
N VAL A 263 -3.72 3.49 33.89
CA VAL A 263 -3.11 4.79 33.56
C VAL A 263 -3.96 5.91 34.13
N GLU A 264 -3.35 6.75 34.96
CA GLU A 264 -3.97 7.96 35.52
C GLU A 264 -3.80 9.11 34.51
N LEU A 265 -4.92 9.68 34.03
CA LEU A 265 -4.92 10.85 33.14
C LEU A 265 -5.55 12.04 33.86
N GLU A 266 -4.79 13.12 33.98
CA GLU A 266 -5.35 14.42 34.33
C GLU A 266 -5.74 15.16 33.05
N ILE A 267 -7.00 15.54 32.92
CA ILE A 267 -7.53 16.24 31.77
C ILE A 267 -8.19 17.56 32.17
N GLU A 268 -8.27 18.45 31.19
CA GLU A 268 -9.08 19.67 31.28
C GLU A 268 -10.28 19.55 30.35
N ARG A 269 -11.49 19.70 30.88
CA ARG A 269 -12.76 19.70 30.16
C ARG A 269 -13.53 20.97 30.50
N LYS A 270 -13.73 21.86 29.54
CA LYS A 270 -14.40 23.17 29.76
C LYS A 270 -13.84 23.94 30.95
N THR A 271 -12.52 24.03 31.09
CA THR A 271 -11.78 24.69 32.19
C THR A 271 -11.79 23.95 33.54
N GLU A 272 -12.48 22.85 33.70
CA GLU A 272 -12.45 22.02 34.88
C GLU A 272 -11.38 20.91 34.74
N LYS A 273 -10.55 20.76 35.77
CA LYS A 273 -9.58 19.68 35.85
C LYS A 273 -10.23 18.43 36.44
N MET A 274 -10.06 17.32 35.78
CA MET A 274 -10.61 16.02 36.14
C MET A 274 -9.52 14.95 36.05
N THR A 275 -9.58 13.96 36.93
CA THR A 275 -8.66 12.82 36.87
C THR A 275 -9.44 11.55 36.56
N PHE A 276 -8.96 10.79 35.61
CA PHE A 276 -9.51 9.50 35.21
C PHE A 276 -8.45 8.41 35.32
N VAL A 277 -8.83 7.26 35.84
CA VAL A 277 -8.00 6.06 35.87
C VAL A 277 -8.56 5.09 34.82
N ILE A 278 -7.74 4.73 33.84
CA ILE A 278 -8.15 3.93 32.69
C ILE A 278 -7.37 2.63 32.70
N GLN A 279 -8.09 1.50 32.68
CA GLN A 279 -7.48 0.19 32.52
C GLN A 279 -7.33 -0.12 31.03
N PRO A 280 -6.10 -0.20 30.49
CA PRO A 280 -5.90 -0.55 29.09
C PRO A 280 -6.45 -1.96 28.78
N GLU A 281 -7.12 -2.10 27.63
CA GLU A 281 -7.64 -3.37 27.14
C GLU A 281 -6.63 -4.02 26.20
N LYS A 282 -6.36 -5.30 26.39
CA LYS A 282 -5.46 -6.05 25.52
C LYS A 282 -6.19 -6.43 24.21
N LYS A 283 -5.73 -5.87 23.08
CA LYS A 283 -6.19 -6.24 21.74
C LYS A 283 -5.00 -6.83 20.94
N GLY A 284 -5.01 -8.13 20.75
CA GLY A 284 -3.88 -8.83 20.14
C GLY A 284 -2.62 -8.77 21.02
N GLU A 285 -1.53 -8.24 20.49
CA GLU A 285 -0.24 -8.08 21.21
C GLU A 285 -0.08 -6.70 21.84
N ARG A 286 -1.04 -5.78 21.68
CA ARG A 286 -0.96 -4.40 22.16
C ARG A 286 -2.05 -4.09 23.17
N TYR A 287 -1.75 -3.16 24.06
CA TYR A 287 -2.73 -2.57 24.94
C TYR A 287 -3.24 -1.26 24.36
N LEU A 288 -4.55 -1.04 24.42
CA LEU A 288 -5.21 0.14 23.86
C LEU A 288 -6.20 0.71 24.88
N ILE A 289 -6.45 2.01 24.82
CA ILE A 289 -7.49 2.69 25.59
C ILE A 289 -8.61 3.23 24.70
N GLY A 290 -8.43 3.28 23.36
CA GLY A 290 -9.45 3.70 22.39
C GLY A 290 -9.63 5.21 22.29
N ILE A 291 -8.54 5.99 22.29
CA ILE A 291 -8.55 7.42 21.96
C ILE A 291 -7.86 7.69 20.64
N VAL A 292 -8.38 8.67 19.89
CA VAL A 292 -7.75 9.21 18.68
C VAL A 292 -7.32 10.65 19.00
N PRO A 293 -6.03 10.99 18.90
CA PRO A 293 -5.56 12.35 19.15
C PRO A 293 -5.98 13.34 18.07
N SER A 294 -6.04 14.61 18.40
CA SER A 294 -6.02 15.70 17.44
C SER A 294 -4.59 15.95 16.95
N TYR A 295 -4.51 16.50 15.74
CA TYR A 295 -3.24 16.90 15.14
C TYR A 295 -3.29 18.39 14.85
N GLU A 296 -2.24 19.11 15.22
CA GLU A 296 -1.96 20.42 14.68
C GLU A 296 -1.35 20.22 13.28
N LEU A 297 -2.03 20.74 12.29
CA LEU A 297 -1.55 20.61 10.91
C LEU A 297 -0.27 21.41 10.75
N LEU A 298 0.67 20.82 10.04
CA LEU A 298 1.92 21.48 9.71
C LEU A 298 1.65 22.78 8.94
N ALA A 299 2.33 23.87 9.33
CA ALA A 299 2.17 25.15 8.67
C ALA A 299 2.49 25.07 7.18
N ASP A 300 1.85 25.91 6.36
CA ASP A 300 1.91 25.84 4.90
C ASP A 300 3.35 26.00 4.37
N LYS A 301 4.22 26.75 5.05
CA LYS A 301 5.64 26.88 4.69
C LYS A 301 6.42 25.57 4.65
N TYR A 302 5.96 24.53 5.35
CA TYR A 302 6.54 23.18 5.37
C TYR A 302 5.87 22.19 4.40
N ARG A 303 4.83 22.65 3.70
CA ARG A 303 4.13 21.84 2.71
C ARG A 303 4.66 22.13 1.32
N THR A 304 4.62 21.16 0.47
CA THR A 304 5.00 21.28 -0.94
C THR A 304 4.18 20.31 -1.78
N GLU A 305 4.33 20.42 -3.09
CA GLU A 305 3.74 19.50 -4.04
C GLU A 305 4.83 18.86 -4.88
N LEU A 306 4.84 17.54 -4.94
CA LEU A 306 5.67 16.80 -5.89
C LEU A 306 5.04 16.91 -7.27
N LYS A 307 5.40 17.94 -8.01
CA LYS A 307 4.95 18.19 -9.38
C LYS A 307 6.12 18.08 -10.34
N TYR A 308 5.92 17.31 -11.39
CA TYR A 308 6.94 17.04 -12.39
C TYR A 308 6.47 17.42 -13.79
N GLY A 309 7.40 17.71 -14.68
CA GLY A 309 7.10 17.86 -16.11
C GLY A 309 6.59 16.54 -16.70
N ILE A 310 5.87 16.61 -17.83
CA ILE A 310 5.19 15.45 -18.45
C ILE A 310 6.12 14.24 -18.64
N LEU A 311 7.33 14.44 -19.14
CA LEU A 311 8.31 13.36 -19.39
C LEU A 311 8.97 12.89 -18.09
N GLU A 312 9.30 13.82 -17.19
CA GLU A 312 9.87 13.49 -15.87
C GLU A 312 8.86 12.71 -15.02
N ALA A 313 7.58 13.10 -15.05
CA ALA A 313 6.51 12.38 -14.38
C ALA A 313 6.39 10.93 -14.85
N LEU A 314 6.61 10.66 -16.16
CA LEU A 314 6.59 9.30 -16.70
C LEU A 314 7.75 8.46 -16.13
N SER A 315 8.96 9.02 -16.10
CA SER A 315 10.13 8.36 -15.49
C SER A 315 9.89 8.07 -14.01
N LYS A 316 9.38 9.05 -13.26
CA LYS A 316 9.07 8.89 -11.83
C LYS A 316 7.96 7.87 -11.57
N SER A 317 7.01 7.75 -12.48
CA SER A 317 5.95 6.73 -12.40
C SER A 317 6.51 5.32 -12.61
N LEU A 318 7.43 5.15 -13.57
CA LEU A 318 8.11 3.87 -13.79
C LEU A 318 8.95 3.47 -12.56
N GLU A 319 9.73 4.41 -12.01
CA GLU A 319 10.50 4.20 -10.76
C GLU A 319 9.55 3.78 -9.61
N LYS A 320 8.41 4.45 -9.47
CA LYS A 320 7.44 4.16 -8.41
C LYS A 320 6.83 2.76 -8.55
N VAL A 321 6.36 2.41 -9.75
CA VAL A 321 5.80 1.08 -10.03
C VAL A 321 6.84 -0.02 -9.82
N TYR A 322 8.08 0.19 -10.28
CA TYR A 322 9.18 -0.75 -10.06
C TYR A 322 9.50 -0.92 -8.56
N SER A 323 9.66 0.19 -7.83
CA SER A 323 9.95 0.17 -6.39
C SER A 323 8.85 -0.53 -5.60
N LEU A 324 7.57 -0.25 -5.89
CA LEU A 324 6.44 -0.93 -5.27
C LEU A 324 6.44 -2.43 -5.59
N SER A 325 6.68 -2.81 -6.84
CA SER A 325 6.75 -4.21 -7.24
C SER A 325 7.86 -4.94 -6.50
N LYS A 326 9.05 -4.34 -6.39
CA LYS A 326 10.19 -4.87 -5.61
C LYS A 326 9.82 -5.03 -4.14
N THR A 327 9.19 -4.04 -3.54
CA THR A 327 8.76 -4.08 -2.13
C THR A 327 7.75 -5.19 -1.88
N ILE A 328 6.76 -5.36 -2.77
CA ILE A 328 5.77 -6.43 -2.67
C ILE A 328 6.45 -7.81 -2.79
N CYS A 329 7.34 -7.99 -3.77
CA CYS A 329 8.10 -9.24 -3.91
C CYS A 329 8.96 -9.54 -2.68
N SER A 330 9.67 -8.53 -2.12
CA SER A 330 10.46 -8.69 -0.90
C SER A 330 9.57 -9.04 0.30
N PHE A 331 8.41 -8.39 0.43
CA PHE A 331 7.46 -8.70 1.51
C PHE A 331 6.99 -10.16 1.44
N ILE A 332 6.66 -10.64 0.24
CA ILE A 332 6.25 -12.03 0.05
C ILE A 332 7.43 -12.99 0.32
N GLY A 333 8.65 -12.63 -0.12
CA GLY A 333 9.86 -13.39 0.20
C GLY A 333 10.05 -13.56 1.70
N ASN A 334 10.00 -12.45 2.45
CA ASN A 334 10.15 -12.44 3.91
C ASN A 334 8.98 -13.15 4.64
N LEU A 335 7.79 -13.18 4.02
CA LEU A 335 6.67 -13.97 4.52
C LEU A 335 6.92 -15.48 4.39
N VAL A 336 7.49 -15.90 3.25
CA VAL A 336 7.82 -17.31 2.98
C VAL A 336 8.99 -17.78 3.83
N THR A 337 10.00 -16.93 4.07
CA THR A 337 11.15 -17.25 4.96
C THR A 337 10.79 -17.21 6.45
N GLY A 338 9.64 -16.60 6.80
CA GLY A 338 9.19 -16.46 8.18
C GLY A 338 9.74 -15.23 8.92
N ASP A 339 10.48 -14.36 8.23
CA ASP A 339 11.03 -13.14 8.80
C ASP A 339 9.92 -12.10 9.12
N ILE A 340 8.79 -12.19 8.42
CA ILE A 340 7.60 -11.38 8.66
C ILE A 340 6.44 -12.28 9.05
N SER A 341 5.73 -11.93 10.13
CA SER A 341 4.55 -12.68 10.56
C SER A 341 3.39 -12.48 9.58
N VAL A 342 2.69 -13.56 9.25
CA VAL A 342 1.44 -13.54 8.47
C VAL A 342 0.35 -12.66 9.10
N LYS A 343 0.42 -12.38 10.41
CA LYS A 343 -0.49 -11.46 11.11
C LYS A 343 -0.44 -10.01 10.60
N ASN A 344 0.65 -9.64 9.91
CA ASN A 344 0.80 -8.32 9.31
C ASN A 344 0.08 -8.17 7.96
N MET A 345 -0.55 -9.24 7.46
CA MET A 345 -1.32 -9.19 6.21
C MET A 345 -2.73 -8.62 6.48
N GLY A 346 -3.03 -7.50 5.84
CA GLY A 346 -4.38 -6.97 5.78
C GLY A 346 -5.24 -7.70 4.75
N GLY A 347 -6.51 -7.93 5.07
CA GLY A 347 -7.49 -8.54 4.18
C GLY A 347 -8.43 -7.50 3.53
N ALA A 348 -9.61 -7.96 3.12
CA ALA A 348 -10.59 -7.13 2.41
C ALA A 348 -11.12 -5.96 3.26
N ILE A 349 -11.23 -6.12 4.58
CA ILE A 349 -11.70 -5.06 5.50
C ILE A 349 -10.64 -3.95 5.59
N SER A 350 -9.37 -4.32 5.68
CA SER A 350 -8.24 -3.38 5.67
C SER A 350 -8.19 -2.57 4.36
N ILE A 351 -8.38 -3.24 3.22
CA ILE A 351 -8.45 -2.58 1.90
C ILE A 351 -9.66 -1.63 1.83
N ALA A 352 -10.82 -2.04 2.33
CA ALA A 352 -12.02 -1.21 2.33
C ALA A 352 -11.86 0.06 3.21
N LYS A 353 -11.22 -0.06 4.38
CA LYS A 353 -10.87 1.10 5.22
C LYS A 353 -9.87 2.02 4.51
N GLY A 354 -8.80 1.46 3.94
CA GLY A 354 -7.81 2.22 3.18
C GLY A 354 -8.42 2.98 2.01
N ALA A 355 -9.33 2.35 1.27
CA ALA A 355 -10.08 2.98 0.18
C ALA A 355 -10.93 4.15 0.69
N GLY A 356 -11.64 3.96 1.82
CA GLY A 356 -12.45 5.02 2.43
C GLY A 356 -11.62 6.21 2.89
N ILE A 357 -10.56 5.97 3.65
CA ILE A 357 -9.64 7.01 4.14
C ILE A 357 -9.03 7.78 2.96
N SER A 358 -8.57 7.06 1.94
CA SER A 358 -7.97 7.68 0.74
C SER A 358 -8.99 8.53 -0.04
N ALA A 359 -10.24 8.06 -0.17
CA ALA A 359 -11.30 8.80 -0.83
C ALA A 359 -11.70 10.07 -0.05
N GLU A 360 -11.75 10.01 1.28
CA GLU A 360 -12.00 11.16 2.16
C GLU A 360 -10.86 12.18 2.13
N SER A 361 -9.63 11.72 1.90
CA SER A 361 -8.45 12.58 1.78
C SER A 361 -8.36 13.31 0.42
N GLY A 362 -9.11 12.87 -0.58
CA GLY A 362 -9.21 13.50 -1.90
C GLY A 362 -8.87 12.55 -3.06
N TRP A 363 -9.23 12.99 -4.28
CA TRP A 363 -9.13 12.15 -5.47
C TRP A 363 -7.71 11.68 -5.81
N ILE A 364 -6.68 12.53 -5.57
CA ILE A 364 -5.27 12.18 -5.80
C ILE A 364 -4.83 11.02 -4.90
N TYR A 365 -5.22 11.06 -3.61
CA TYR A 365 -4.91 10.00 -2.66
C TYR A 365 -5.65 8.72 -3.01
N TYR A 366 -6.91 8.83 -3.42
CA TYR A 366 -7.70 7.67 -3.84
C TYR A 366 -7.15 7.04 -5.11
N LEU A 367 -6.75 7.84 -6.11
CA LEU A 367 -6.10 7.36 -7.32
C LEU A 367 -4.74 6.70 -7.00
N GLY A 368 -3.98 7.26 -6.06
CA GLY A 368 -2.72 6.66 -5.57
C GLY A 368 -2.94 5.32 -4.88
N PHE A 369 -3.99 5.21 -4.08
CA PHE A 369 -4.38 3.95 -3.46
C PHE A 369 -4.83 2.91 -4.50
N MET A 370 -5.62 3.31 -5.49
CA MET A 370 -6.00 2.45 -6.61
C MET A 370 -4.76 1.94 -7.37
N ALA A 371 -3.79 2.82 -7.65
CA ALA A 371 -2.54 2.46 -8.30
C ALA A 371 -1.72 1.46 -7.48
N LEU A 372 -1.61 1.67 -6.16
CA LEU A 372 -0.94 0.74 -5.25
C LEU A 372 -1.57 -0.66 -5.28
N ILE A 373 -2.91 -0.74 -5.16
CA ILE A 373 -3.63 -2.01 -5.21
C ILE A 373 -3.52 -2.65 -6.59
N SER A 374 -3.49 -1.84 -7.67
CA SER A 374 -3.28 -2.34 -9.03
C SER A 374 -1.91 -2.99 -9.23
N VAL A 375 -0.82 -2.38 -8.72
CA VAL A 375 0.51 -3.00 -8.72
C VAL A 375 0.50 -4.30 -7.93
N ASN A 376 -0.11 -4.28 -6.74
CA ASN A 376 -0.22 -5.48 -5.90
C ASN A 376 -0.95 -6.61 -6.65
N LEU A 377 -2.09 -6.30 -7.27
CA LEU A 377 -2.86 -7.27 -8.05
C LEU A 377 -2.06 -7.80 -9.25
N GLY A 378 -1.32 -6.93 -9.95
CA GLY A 378 -0.44 -7.31 -11.07
C GLY A 378 0.67 -8.27 -10.63
N VAL A 379 1.36 -7.96 -9.51
CA VAL A 379 2.42 -8.81 -8.95
C VAL A 379 1.85 -10.14 -8.46
N MET A 380 0.76 -10.10 -7.67
CA MET A 380 0.15 -11.32 -7.13
C MET A 380 -0.34 -12.27 -8.21
N ASN A 381 -0.96 -11.73 -9.29
CA ASN A 381 -1.41 -12.56 -10.39
C ASN A 381 -0.27 -13.20 -11.20
N LEU A 382 0.96 -12.67 -11.12
CA LEU A 382 2.14 -13.29 -11.75
C LEU A 382 2.79 -14.37 -10.89
N PHE A 383 2.31 -14.62 -9.65
CA PHE A 383 2.84 -15.71 -8.83
C PHE A 383 2.53 -17.09 -9.44
N PRO A 384 3.49 -18.03 -9.32
CA PRO A 384 3.38 -19.36 -9.93
C PRO A 384 2.40 -20.27 -9.17
N ILE A 385 1.17 -19.82 -8.95
CA ILE A 385 0.14 -20.53 -8.18
C ILE A 385 -1.16 -20.53 -8.97
N LEU A 386 -1.70 -21.70 -9.35
CA LEU A 386 -3.06 -21.75 -9.89
C LEU A 386 -4.08 -21.48 -8.73
N PRO A 387 -5.14 -20.71 -8.95
CA PRO A 387 -5.72 -20.33 -10.26
C PRO A 387 -5.23 -19.01 -10.85
N LEU A 388 -4.14 -18.41 -10.33
CA LEU A 388 -3.61 -17.14 -10.81
C LEU A 388 -2.99 -17.28 -12.20
N ASP A 389 -2.86 -16.17 -12.93
CA ASP A 389 -2.31 -16.14 -14.29
C ASP A 389 -0.87 -16.67 -14.35
N GLY A 390 -0.04 -16.34 -13.36
CA GLY A 390 1.33 -16.84 -13.23
C GLY A 390 1.39 -18.36 -13.19
N GLY A 391 0.44 -19.01 -12.52
CA GLY A 391 0.34 -20.47 -12.52
C GLY A 391 0.04 -21.03 -13.90
N GLN A 392 -0.81 -20.37 -14.70
CA GLN A 392 -1.08 -20.74 -16.08
C GLN A 392 0.17 -20.51 -16.97
N LEU A 393 0.90 -19.42 -16.76
CA LEU A 393 2.17 -19.17 -17.46
C LEU A 393 3.22 -20.25 -17.17
N VAL A 394 3.29 -20.77 -15.96
CA VAL A 394 4.17 -21.89 -15.59
C VAL A 394 3.78 -23.17 -16.35
N LEU A 395 2.48 -23.47 -16.50
CA LEU A 395 2.01 -24.59 -17.31
C LEU A 395 2.42 -24.44 -18.78
N LEU A 396 2.27 -23.23 -19.35
CA LEU A 396 2.69 -22.96 -20.73
C LEU A 396 4.22 -23.04 -20.91
N ALA A 397 5.00 -22.54 -19.94
CA ALA A 397 6.46 -22.67 -19.95
C ALA A 397 6.89 -24.15 -19.91
N SER A 398 6.23 -24.97 -19.09
CA SER A 398 6.49 -26.41 -19.04
C SER A 398 6.16 -27.11 -20.37
N GLU A 399 5.07 -26.69 -21.06
CA GLU A 399 4.68 -27.16 -22.37
C GLU A 399 5.71 -26.76 -23.44
N ALA A 400 6.20 -25.52 -23.39
CA ALA A 400 7.23 -25.03 -24.32
C ALA A 400 8.54 -25.83 -24.21
N ILE A 401 8.97 -26.17 -22.99
CA ILE A 401 10.22 -26.95 -22.75
C ILE A 401 10.05 -28.41 -23.16
N ARG A 402 8.89 -29.00 -22.92
CA ARG A 402 8.64 -30.44 -23.14
C ARG A 402 8.11 -30.76 -24.53
N GLY A 403 7.68 -29.78 -25.29
CA GLY A 403 7.00 -29.95 -26.60
C GLY A 403 5.60 -30.54 -26.49
N LYS A 404 5.06 -30.79 -25.30
CA LYS A 404 3.70 -31.32 -25.06
C LYS A 404 3.16 -30.86 -23.72
N PRO A 405 1.83 -30.67 -23.61
CA PRO A 405 1.21 -30.25 -22.35
C PRO A 405 1.42 -31.27 -21.22
N LEU A 406 1.33 -30.81 -19.97
CA LEU A 406 1.31 -31.68 -18.80
C LEU A 406 0.05 -32.55 -18.82
N SER A 407 0.15 -33.75 -18.24
CA SER A 407 -1.01 -34.62 -18.13
C SER A 407 -2.14 -33.95 -17.31
N ARG A 408 -3.38 -34.25 -17.66
CA ARG A 408 -4.56 -33.68 -16.99
C ARG A 408 -4.55 -33.90 -15.47
N ARG A 409 -4.01 -35.06 -15.01
CA ARG A 409 -3.88 -35.35 -13.57
C ARG A 409 -2.95 -34.35 -12.87
N VAL A 410 -1.79 -34.08 -13.45
CA VAL A 410 -0.80 -33.13 -12.90
C VAL A 410 -1.38 -31.72 -12.88
N GLN A 411 -2.06 -31.29 -13.97
CA GLN A 411 -2.69 -29.96 -14.00
C GLN A 411 -3.78 -29.82 -12.93
N LEU A 412 -4.64 -30.83 -12.74
CA LEU A 412 -5.69 -30.84 -11.73
C LEU A 412 -5.10 -30.81 -10.30
N THR A 413 -4.06 -31.62 -10.05
CA THR A 413 -3.38 -31.61 -8.73
C THR A 413 -2.76 -30.24 -8.44
N TYR A 414 -2.08 -29.65 -9.40
CA TYR A 414 -1.49 -28.31 -9.25
C TYR A 414 -2.57 -27.25 -8.98
N GLN A 415 -3.70 -27.33 -9.71
CA GLN A 415 -4.86 -26.45 -9.48
C GLN A 415 -5.48 -26.64 -8.10
N GLN A 416 -5.64 -27.87 -7.62
CA GLN A 416 -6.19 -28.15 -6.29
C GLN A 416 -5.29 -27.60 -5.18
N ILE A 417 -3.99 -27.83 -5.26
CA ILE A 417 -3.01 -27.30 -4.30
C ILE A 417 -3.07 -25.79 -4.25
N GLY A 418 -3.01 -25.13 -5.42
CA GLY A 418 -3.07 -23.68 -5.48
C GLY A 418 -4.39 -23.11 -4.98
N MET A 419 -5.52 -23.74 -5.29
CA MET A 419 -6.83 -23.33 -4.81
C MET A 419 -6.92 -23.43 -3.27
N VAL A 420 -6.44 -24.53 -2.67
CA VAL A 420 -6.40 -24.69 -1.22
C VAL A 420 -5.53 -23.61 -0.57
N LEU A 421 -4.36 -23.32 -1.16
CA LEU A 421 -3.44 -22.30 -0.65
C LEU A 421 -4.10 -20.91 -0.70
N VAL A 422 -4.68 -20.51 -1.83
CA VAL A 422 -5.34 -19.21 -1.98
C VAL A 422 -6.53 -19.07 -1.03
N LEU A 423 -7.40 -20.09 -0.95
CA LEU A 423 -8.56 -20.07 -0.04
C LEU A 423 -8.14 -20.03 1.43
N SER A 424 -7.09 -20.77 1.81
CA SER A 424 -6.56 -20.74 3.17
C SER A 424 -6.00 -19.35 3.52
N LEU A 425 -5.29 -18.72 2.59
CA LEU A 425 -4.76 -17.37 2.78
C LEU A 425 -5.90 -16.34 2.90
N MET A 426 -6.92 -16.44 2.04
CA MET A 426 -8.10 -15.56 2.12
C MET A 426 -8.85 -15.73 3.44
N ALA A 427 -9.08 -16.96 3.88
CA ALA A 427 -9.72 -17.23 5.16
C ALA A 427 -8.89 -16.69 6.33
N PHE A 428 -7.57 -16.90 6.30
CA PHE A 428 -6.66 -16.39 7.32
C PHE A 428 -6.68 -14.85 7.38
N THR A 429 -6.53 -14.15 6.24
CA THR A 429 -6.54 -12.67 6.22
C THR A 429 -7.88 -12.10 6.64
N PHE A 430 -9.00 -12.77 6.30
CA PHE A 430 -10.32 -12.37 6.75
C PHE A 430 -10.47 -12.52 8.28
N ILE A 431 -10.05 -13.66 8.85
CA ILE A 431 -10.08 -13.89 10.31
C ILE A 431 -9.17 -12.87 11.00
N ASN A 432 -7.97 -12.63 10.46
CA ASN A 432 -7.03 -11.66 10.98
C ASN A 432 -7.63 -10.24 11.00
N ASP A 433 -8.31 -9.84 9.92
CA ASP A 433 -9.03 -8.55 9.87
C ASP A 433 -10.11 -8.48 10.95
N VAL A 434 -10.92 -9.51 11.14
CA VAL A 434 -12.01 -9.54 12.13
C VAL A 434 -11.47 -9.49 13.58
N ILE A 435 -10.35 -10.14 13.86
CA ILE A 435 -9.75 -10.16 15.22
C ILE A 435 -9.11 -8.79 15.54
N HIS A 436 -8.55 -8.09 14.56
CA HIS A 436 -7.82 -6.83 14.78
C HIS A 436 -8.68 -5.57 14.53
N PHE A 437 -9.94 -5.76 14.17
CA PHE A 437 -10.97 -4.73 14.01
C PHE A 437 -12.13 -4.87 14.99
#